data_7f94fea1f619722bb554ddabfc1f30eb
#
_entry.id   7f94fea1f619722bb554ddabfc1f30eb
#
_cell.length_a   1.000
_cell.length_b   1.000
_cell.length_c   1.000
_cell.angle_alpha   90.00
_cell.angle_beta   90.00
_cell.angle_gamma   90.00
#
_symmetry.space_group_name_H-M   'P 1'
#
loop_
_entity.id
_entity.type
_entity.pdbx_description
1 polymer ?
#
loop_
_entity_poly.entity_id
_entity_poly.type
_entity_poly.pdbx_seq_one_letter_code
_entity_poly.pdbx_strand_id
1 'polypeptide(L)'
;DQDLSSLKLERPERIAALRRLLGAREFNKRLTIVVQKPAFVRQYSPQLMDLLAVYSPALTIIQAPPHLDGLKDSLLIADDRHVLVRFHQDHARARLTIDDAPECAPYVLRFAEILGAGGDPLSATTLGL
;
A
#
# COMPACT_ATOMS: atom_id res chain seq x y z
N ASP A 1 -3.55 5.47 4.53
CA ASP A 1 -4.89 5.55 3.95
C ASP A 1 -5.64 4.25 4.27
N GLN A 2 -6.72 4.39 5.02
CA GLN A 2 -7.43 3.25 5.60
C GLN A 2 -8.00 2.29 4.55
N ASP A 3 -8.46 2.86 3.43
CA ASP A 3 -9.11 2.10 2.35
C ASP A 3 -8.60 2.44 0.95
N LEU A 4 -7.56 3.25 0.84
CA LEU A 4 -6.96 3.78 -0.38
C LEU A 4 -7.82 4.79 -1.15
N SER A 5 -8.96 5.22 -0.62
CA SER A 5 -9.82 6.18 -1.31
C SER A 5 -9.16 7.55 -1.45
N SER A 6 -8.41 7.99 -0.44
CA SER A 6 -7.74 9.29 -0.44
C SER A 6 -6.51 9.31 -1.36
N LEU A 7 -5.84 8.19 -1.52
CA LEU A 7 -4.64 8.09 -2.34
C LEU A 7 -4.94 8.16 -3.84
N LYS A 8 -6.15 7.80 -4.23
CA LYS A 8 -6.63 7.87 -5.61
C LYS A 8 -5.71 7.15 -6.61
N LEU A 9 -5.40 5.89 -6.32
CA LEU A 9 -4.49 5.10 -7.15
C LEU A 9 -5.00 4.85 -8.57
N GLU A 10 -6.32 4.97 -8.81
CA GLU A 10 -6.91 4.76 -10.13
C GLU A 10 -6.65 5.89 -11.11
N ARG A 11 -6.06 7.00 -10.69
CA ARG A 11 -5.67 8.06 -11.63
C ARG A 11 -4.66 7.51 -12.63
N PRO A 12 -4.81 7.87 -13.94
CA PRO A 12 -3.96 7.28 -14.99
C PRO A 12 -2.47 7.39 -14.74
N GLU A 13 -1.99 8.53 -14.24
CA GLU A 13 -0.57 8.73 -13.97
C GLU A 13 -0.07 7.85 -12.82
N ARG A 14 -0.92 7.54 -11.86
CA ARG A 14 -0.56 6.68 -10.72
C ARG A 14 -0.54 5.22 -11.10
N ILE A 15 -1.54 4.77 -11.83
CA ILE A 15 -1.57 3.41 -12.36
C ILE A 15 -0.40 3.18 -13.31
N ALA A 16 -0.08 4.16 -14.17
CA ALA A 16 1.06 4.05 -15.07
C ALA A 16 2.38 3.90 -14.30
N ALA A 17 2.54 4.64 -13.19
CA ALA A 17 3.72 4.53 -12.34
C ALA A 17 3.83 3.13 -11.72
N LEU A 18 2.72 2.58 -11.24
CA LEU A 18 2.70 1.22 -10.66
C LEU A 18 3.01 0.17 -11.72
N ARG A 19 2.50 0.33 -12.94
CA ARG A 19 2.83 -0.59 -14.04
C ARG A 19 4.31 -0.56 -14.38
N ARG A 20 4.92 0.62 -14.39
CA ARG A 20 6.36 0.73 -14.62
C ARG A 20 7.16 0.04 -13.53
N LEU A 21 6.78 0.22 -12.28
CA LEU A 21 7.44 -0.45 -11.16
C LEU A 21 7.33 -1.97 -11.27
N LEU A 22 6.11 -2.47 -11.45
CA LEU A 22 5.85 -3.92 -11.45
C LEU A 22 6.33 -4.61 -12.72
N GLY A 23 6.36 -3.90 -13.85
CA GLY A 23 6.87 -4.41 -15.11
C GLY A 23 8.38 -4.31 -15.28
N ALA A 24 9.10 -3.70 -14.34
CA ALA A 24 10.55 -3.57 -14.43
C ALA A 24 11.22 -4.95 -14.37
N ARG A 25 12.36 -5.08 -15.04
CA ARG A 25 13.11 -6.34 -15.12
C ARG A 25 14.04 -6.58 -13.93
N GLU A 26 13.84 -5.88 -12.84
CA GLU A 26 14.64 -6.03 -11.63
C GLU A 26 14.10 -7.18 -10.77
N PHE A 27 15.00 -7.93 -10.15
CA PHE A 27 14.63 -9.10 -9.35
C PHE A 27 13.94 -8.76 -8.04
N ASN A 28 14.29 -7.64 -7.44
CA ASN A 28 13.85 -7.31 -6.08
C ASN A 28 12.67 -6.34 -6.03
N LYS A 29 11.99 -6.15 -7.15
CA LYS A 29 10.80 -5.28 -7.15
C LYS A 29 9.69 -5.93 -6.32
N ARG A 30 9.08 -5.12 -5.46
CA ARG A 30 7.97 -5.57 -4.63
C ARG A 30 7.13 -4.37 -4.23
N LEU A 31 5.83 -4.53 -4.30
CA LEU A 31 4.89 -3.58 -3.77
C LEU A 31 3.96 -4.31 -2.81
N THR A 32 3.96 -3.90 -1.54
CA THR A 32 3.08 -4.45 -0.52
C THR A 32 2.16 -3.34 -0.03
N ILE A 33 0.86 -3.59 -0.09
CA ILE A 33 -0.17 -2.65 0.33
C ILE A 33 -0.95 -3.29 1.48
N VAL A 34 -1.08 -2.57 2.59
CA VAL A 34 -1.90 -3.00 3.72
C VAL A 34 -3.05 -2.03 3.88
N VAL A 35 -4.27 -2.56 3.89
CA VAL A 35 -5.48 -1.77 4.06
C VAL A 35 -6.29 -2.30 5.23
N GLN A 36 -6.99 -1.40 5.92
CA GLN A 36 -7.91 -1.79 6.99
C GLN A 36 -9.27 -2.20 6.44
N LYS A 37 -9.73 -1.52 5.40
CA LYS A 37 -11.05 -1.73 4.78
C LYS A 37 -10.90 -1.98 3.29
N PRO A 38 -10.92 -3.23 2.84
CA PRO A 38 -10.66 -3.56 1.44
C PRO A 38 -11.85 -3.32 0.50
N ALA A 39 -13.03 -3.00 1.01
CA ALA A 39 -14.23 -2.86 0.19
C ALA A 39 -14.06 -1.82 -0.92
N PHE A 40 -13.45 -0.67 -0.62
CA PHE A 40 -13.21 0.37 -1.63
C PHE A 40 -12.31 -0.14 -2.75
N VAL A 41 -11.24 -0.84 -2.39
CA VAL A 41 -10.29 -1.38 -3.38
C VAL A 41 -10.99 -2.36 -4.30
N ARG A 42 -11.76 -3.28 -3.74
CA ARG A 42 -12.49 -4.29 -4.54
C ARG A 42 -13.53 -3.68 -5.45
N GLN A 43 -14.23 -2.65 -4.98
CA GLN A 43 -15.35 -2.08 -5.71
C GLN A 43 -14.97 -0.96 -6.67
N TYR A 44 -13.99 -0.13 -6.29
CA TYR A 44 -13.67 1.11 -7.02
C TYR A 44 -12.26 1.19 -7.57
N SER A 45 -11.48 0.11 -7.46
CA SER A 45 -10.09 0.11 -7.93
C SER A 45 -9.84 -1.05 -8.91
N PRO A 46 -10.57 -1.10 -10.04
CA PRO A 46 -10.47 -2.23 -10.97
C PRO A 46 -9.08 -2.36 -11.60
N GLN A 47 -8.41 -1.24 -11.92
CA GLN A 47 -7.08 -1.30 -12.51
C GLN A 47 -6.05 -1.82 -11.52
N LEU A 48 -6.16 -1.45 -10.24
CA LEU A 48 -5.29 -2.00 -9.21
C LEU A 48 -5.52 -3.51 -9.05
N MET A 49 -6.76 -3.95 -9.09
CA MET A 49 -7.09 -5.37 -9.04
C MET A 49 -6.56 -6.12 -10.26
N ASP A 50 -6.58 -5.50 -11.43
CA ASP A 50 -5.95 -6.08 -12.64
C ASP A 50 -4.44 -6.22 -12.47
N LEU A 51 -3.78 -5.22 -11.90
CA LEU A 51 -2.35 -5.31 -11.59
C LEU A 51 -2.06 -6.46 -10.61
N LEU A 52 -2.91 -6.64 -9.62
CA LEU A 52 -2.78 -7.75 -8.68
C LEU A 52 -2.86 -9.10 -9.41
N ALA A 53 -3.78 -9.24 -10.35
CA ALA A 53 -3.92 -10.47 -11.14
C ALA A 53 -2.68 -10.75 -11.99
N VAL A 54 -2.10 -9.71 -12.60
CA VAL A 54 -0.98 -9.87 -13.54
C VAL A 54 0.36 -10.04 -12.82
N TYR A 55 0.59 -9.30 -11.73
CA TYR A 55 1.92 -9.17 -11.13
C TYR A 55 2.09 -9.86 -9.78
N SER A 56 1.08 -10.60 -9.29
CA SER A 56 1.27 -11.39 -8.07
C SER A 56 2.35 -12.45 -8.31
N PRO A 57 3.28 -12.69 -7.37
CA PRO A 57 3.34 -12.15 -6.00
C PRO A 57 4.16 -10.86 -5.83
N ALA A 58 4.63 -10.22 -6.91
CA ALA A 58 5.36 -8.94 -6.78
C ALA A 58 4.48 -7.84 -6.18
N LEU A 59 3.19 -7.85 -6.51
CA LEU A 59 2.18 -7.02 -5.85
C LEU A 59 1.38 -7.88 -4.89
N THR A 60 1.29 -7.45 -3.63
CA THR A 60 0.47 -8.08 -2.60
C THR A 60 -0.38 -7.02 -1.92
N ILE A 61 -1.66 -7.30 -1.74
CA ILE A 61 -2.58 -6.44 -0.99
C ILE A 61 -3.12 -7.26 0.17
N ILE A 62 -2.98 -6.73 1.39
CA ILE A 62 -3.31 -7.45 2.61
C ILE A 62 -4.33 -6.63 3.40
N GLN A 63 -5.40 -7.29 3.85
CA GLN A 63 -6.31 -6.71 4.83
C GLN A 63 -5.71 -6.87 6.21
N ALA A 64 -5.49 -5.76 6.91
CA ALA A 64 -4.96 -5.77 8.27
C ALA A 64 -5.91 -6.48 9.22
N PRO A 65 -5.40 -7.17 10.26
CA PRO A 65 -6.26 -7.79 11.25
C PRO A 65 -7.07 -6.74 12.03
N PRO A 66 -8.26 -7.12 12.56
CA PRO A 66 -9.16 -6.15 13.21
C PRO A 66 -8.56 -5.39 14.38
N HIS A 67 -7.60 -5.97 15.10
CA HIS A 67 -7.00 -5.28 16.25
C HIS A 67 -6.16 -4.06 15.83
N LEU A 68 -5.86 -3.89 14.54
CA LEU A 68 -5.17 -2.70 14.02
C LEU A 68 -6.12 -1.60 13.55
N ASP A 69 -7.42 -1.76 13.70
CA ASP A 69 -8.42 -0.77 13.22
C ASP A 69 -8.25 0.61 13.87
N GLY A 70 -7.57 0.69 15.02
CA GLY A 70 -7.28 1.95 15.69
C GLY A 70 -6.20 2.80 15.06
N LEU A 71 -5.43 2.26 14.12
CA LEU A 71 -4.39 3.01 13.44
C LEU A 71 -5.00 4.06 12.52
N LYS A 72 -4.61 5.32 12.70
CA LYS A 72 -5.16 6.45 11.95
C LYS A 72 -4.17 7.11 11.02
N ASP A 73 -2.91 6.74 11.11
CA ASP A 73 -1.87 7.25 10.22
C ASP A 73 -1.79 6.43 8.94
N SER A 74 -1.18 7.05 7.93
CA SER A 74 -0.93 6.39 6.64
C SER A 74 0.53 6.54 6.28
N LEU A 75 1.12 5.49 5.76
CA LEU A 75 2.54 5.43 5.39
C LEU A 75 2.67 5.03 3.93
N LEU A 76 3.56 5.73 3.21
CA LEU A 76 4.04 5.32 1.90
C LEU A 76 5.56 5.31 1.97
N ILE A 77 6.15 4.14 1.81
CA ILE A 77 7.60 3.94 1.95
C ILE A 77 8.15 3.43 0.62
N ALA A 78 9.24 4.06 0.16
CA ALA A 78 9.93 3.62 -1.04
C ALA A 78 11.41 3.38 -0.72
N ASP A 79 11.91 2.18 -1.06
CA ASP A 79 13.31 1.78 -0.95
C ASP A 79 13.91 1.96 0.46
N ASP A 80 13.06 1.95 1.49
CA ASP A 80 13.45 2.13 2.89
C ASP A 80 14.19 3.45 3.19
N ARG A 81 14.10 4.40 2.28
CA ARG A 81 14.80 5.68 2.38
C ARG A 81 13.94 6.89 2.02
N HIS A 82 12.74 6.68 1.53
CA HIS A 82 11.77 7.74 1.23
C HIS A 82 10.48 7.41 1.95
N VAL A 83 9.91 8.38 2.66
CA VAL A 83 8.66 8.18 3.40
C VAL A 83 7.77 9.39 3.25
N LEU A 84 6.50 9.13 2.93
CA LEU A 84 5.43 10.09 3.10
C LEU A 84 4.55 9.57 4.24
N VAL A 85 4.44 10.32 5.32
CA VAL A 85 3.55 9.98 6.43
C VAL A 85 2.46 11.03 6.53
N ARG A 86 1.22 10.58 6.63
CA ARG A 86 0.09 11.40 7.03
C ARG A 86 -0.30 10.97 8.43
N PHE A 87 -0.23 11.89 9.39
CA PHE A 87 -0.27 11.52 10.82
C PHE A 87 -1.65 11.10 11.29
N HIS A 88 -2.71 11.58 10.62
CA HIS A 88 -4.08 11.22 10.97
C HIS A 88 -4.98 11.35 9.73
N GLN A 89 -5.84 10.36 9.53
CA GLN A 89 -6.70 10.32 8.34
C GLN A 89 -7.64 11.52 8.19
N ASP A 90 -8.00 12.18 9.30
CA ASP A 90 -8.92 13.30 9.29
C ASP A 90 -8.22 14.67 9.15
N HIS A 91 -6.89 14.67 9.06
CA HIS A 91 -6.09 15.89 8.96
C HIS A 91 -5.16 15.82 7.77
N ALA A 92 -4.97 16.96 7.10
CA ALA A 92 -4.10 17.04 5.94
C ALA A 92 -2.61 17.03 6.27
N ARG A 93 -2.26 17.17 7.55
CA ARG A 93 -0.87 17.27 7.98
C ARG A 93 -0.08 16.02 7.61
N ALA A 94 1.00 16.23 6.88
CA ALA A 94 1.87 15.17 6.40
C ALA A 94 3.32 15.61 6.44
N ARG A 95 4.23 14.64 6.37
CA ARG A 95 5.67 14.89 6.29
C ARG A 95 6.25 14.01 5.20
N LEU A 96 7.06 14.62 4.33
CA LEU A 96 7.78 13.92 3.28
C LEU A 96 9.27 13.93 3.60
N THR A 97 9.90 12.76 3.60
CA THR A 97 11.35 12.58 3.75
C THR A 97 11.87 11.89 2.50
N ILE A 98 12.87 12.49 1.88
CA ILE A 98 13.46 11.99 0.62
C ILE A 98 14.93 11.66 0.87
N ASP A 99 15.33 10.45 0.47
CA ASP A 99 16.72 9.98 0.46
C ASP A 99 17.42 10.13 1.81
N ASP A 100 16.77 9.66 2.87
CA ASP A 100 17.30 9.72 4.23
C ASP A 100 16.92 8.43 4.98
N ALA A 101 17.72 7.40 4.82
CA ALA A 101 17.45 6.11 5.43
C ALA A 101 17.38 6.17 6.97
N PRO A 102 18.29 6.89 7.68
CA PRO A 102 18.17 7.00 9.14
C PRO A 102 16.86 7.64 9.61
N GLU A 103 16.41 8.70 8.92
CA GLU A 103 15.13 9.36 9.25
C GLU A 103 13.95 8.46 8.97
N CYS A 104 14.04 7.61 7.96
CA CYS A 104 12.96 6.70 7.59
C CYS A 104 12.89 5.42 8.44
N ALA A 105 13.98 5.08 9.14
CA ALA A 105 14.08 3.80 9.85
C ALA A 105 12.93 3.53 10.82
N PRO A 106 12.42 4.48 11.63
CA PRO A 106 11.28 4.22 12.51
C PRO A 106 10.01 3.82 11.77
N TYR A 107 9.78 4.41 10.59
CA TYR A 107 8.60 4.10 9.78
C TYR A 107 8.74 2.75 9.08
N VAL A 108 9.93 2.41 8.63
CA VAL A 108 10.22 1.08 8.06
C VAL A 108 9.96 0.01 9.11
N LEU A 109 10.42 0.21 10.34
CA LEU A 109 10.17 -0.71 11.45
C LEU A 109 8.68 -0.82 11.77
N ARG A 110 7.97 0.31 11.81
CA ARG A 110 6.53 0.33 12.04
C ARG A 110 5.77 -0.48 10.98
N PHE A 111 6.14 -0.33 9.73
CA PHE A 111 5.52 -1.10 8.65
C PHE A 111 5.78 -2.59 8.80
N ALA A 112 7.02 -2.96 9.15
CA ALA A 112 7.37 -4.36 9.40
C ALA A 112 6.54 -4.95 10.56
N GLU A 113 6.31 -4.19 11.61
CA GLU A 113 5.47 -4.61 12.73
C GLU A 113 4.01 -4.80 12.31
N ILE A 114 3.48 -3.92 11.46
CA ILE A 114 2.13 -4.04 10.91
C ILE A 114 2.02 -5.33 10.08
N LEU A 115 2.98 -5.59 9.22
CA LEU A 115 3.01 -6.84 8.44
C LEU A 115 3.12 -8.07 9.34
N GLY A 116 3.93 -7.98 10.39
CA GLY A 116 4.12 -9.07 11.35
C GLY A 116 2.89 -9.40 12.15
N ALA A 117 1.91 -8.50 12.24
CA ALA A 117 0.65 -8.76 12.91
C ALA A 117 -0.25 -9.75 12.16
N GLY A 118 0.10 -10.08 10.93
CA GLY A 118 -0.68 -10.99 10.08
C GLY A 118 -1.70 -10.24 9.23
N GLY A 119 -2.72 -10.95 8.80
CA GLY A 119 -3.77 -10.39 7.96
C GLY A 119 -4.09 -11.32 6.80
N ASP A 120 -5.09 -10.94 6.01
CA ASP A 120 -5.59 -11.77 4.93
C ASP A 120 -5.23 -11.17 3.58
N PRO A 121 -4.47 -11.89 2.73
CA PRO A 121 -4.19 -11.39 1.38
C PRO A 121 -5.48 -11.33 0.56
N LEU A 122 -5.61 -10.25 -0.24
CA LEU A 122 -6.69 -10.13 -1.19
C LEU A 122 -6.38 -10.96 -2.42
N SER A 123 -7.39 -11.66 -2.93
CA SER A 123 -7.31 -12.38 -4.19
C SER A 123 -7.81 -11.48 -5.33
N ALA A 124 -7.14 -11.56 -6.46
CA ALA A 124 -7.58 -10.90 -7.68
C ALA A 124 -8.86 -11.53 -8.25
N THR A 125 -9.08 -12.79 -7.96
CA THR A 125 -10.32 -13.48 -8.34
C THR A 125 -11.39 -13.13 -7.36
N THR A 126 -12.27 -12.34 -7.78
CA THR A 126 -13.34 -11.97 -6.95
C THR A 126 -14.53 -12.80 -7.13
N LEU A 127 -14.74 -13.42 -7.59
CA LEU A 127 -15.93 -13.88 -7.77
C LEU A 127 -16.41 -14.79 -7.40
N GLY A 128 -15.97 -14.58 -6.93
CA GLY A 128 -16.47 -15.49 -6.58
C GLY A 128 -17.58 -15.99 -7.29
N LEU A 129 -17.30 -15.63 -7.59
CA LEU A 129 -17.99 -15.94 -8.08
C LEU A 129 -18.25 -16.55 -7.94
#